data_819cb3a6b3b4bb8a0b0278aef2e23b24
#
_entry.id   819cb3a6b3b4bb8a0b0278aef2e23b24
#
_cell.length_a   1.000
_cell.length_b   1.000
_cell.length_c   1.000
_cell.angle_alpha   90.00
_cell.angle_beta   90.00
_cell.angle_gamma   90.00
#
_symmetry.space_group_name_H-M   'P 1'
#
loop_
_entity.id
_entity.type
_entity.pdbx_description
1 polymer ?
#
loop_
_entity_poly.entity_id
_entity_poly.type
_entity_poly.pdbx_seq_one_letter_code
_entity_poly.pdbx_strand_id
1 'polypeptide(L)'
;MPRALLTTLTAVAGVAFALPAAADRPPPAAPAGDRSQGAESSPVMRPGRAVRYWTPVKQAKAKAADLPETFPIQTSAQRRSVPAGKRLTPGGDANGYARVPRPYTSDASSRITGRLFFVNAEGRGDACSASVVRSAAGLLIVTAAHCVYSVPQGAPHGRWHTNFAFVPAYDGRAASERQREPYGRWGGRRAWKPLGYTGLSGGDWNSTYDIALIEVGRRNRTLQDAVGAFTPMRNQGGGHTVVTTGYPGLPGREPYDGRDQLWCLARTQPGRVIAAAAKPMPAARSAVTPSKLETYNCHLSKGHSGGPWVLQGTHDLIGVLSAGTEDGQADGYSVANALNVESYGSIVKKADPHGVYDSLSVKADGPARPVRRGDATTVTATVAMRGLMAAADVPFTLTLPHGAGLGEVSGAACQQTSREATCVIGAVRPGRPVRISARVNVGPDAGRSLPVTAHVASTGLDPSQRDNTAVVRITTRR
;
A
#
# COMPACT_ATOMS: atom_id res chain seq x y z
N MET A 1 -6.34 -107.11 -22.69
CA MET A 1 -6.75 -105.81 -22.13
C MET A 1 -5.66 -105.23 -21.23
N PRO A 2 -4.83 -104.32 -21.73
CA PRO A 2 -4.03 -103.50 -20.75
C PRO A 2 -4.49 -102.04 -20.88
N ARG A 3 -4.55 -101.40 -19.73
CA ARG A 3 -4.85 -99.97 -19.48
C ARG A 3 -3.55 -99.16 -19.75
N ALA A 4 -3.69 -98.10 -20.54
CA ALA A 4 -2.71 -97.09 -20.77
C ALA A 4 -2.82 -95.99 -19.71
N LEU A 5 -1.72 -95.71 -19.04
CA LEU A 5 -1.55 -94.57 -18.15
C LEU A 5 -1.20 -93.33 -19.00
N LEU A 6 -2.01 -92.34 -18.92
CA LEU A 6 -1.71 -91.00 -19.46
C LEU A 6 -1.05 -90.13 -18.39
N THR A 7 0.19 -89.75 -18.58
CA THR A 7 0.90 -88.76 -17.74
C THR A 7 0.71 -87.40 -18.32
N THR A 8 0.01 -86.53 -17.59
CA THR A 8 -0.19 -85.14 -17.95
C THR A 8 1.01 -84.31 -17.40
N LEU A 9 1.78 -83.73 -18.34
CA LEU A 9 2.78 -82.71 -18.05
C LEU A 9 2.03 -81.34 -17.87
N THR A 10 2.10 -80.81 -16.66
CA THR A 10 1.64 -79.41 -16.38
C THR A 10 2.81 -78.46 -16.70
N ALA A 11 2.67 -77.65 -17.75
CA ALA A 11 3.57 -76.56 -18.07
C ALA A 11 3.25 -75.38 -17.15
N VAL A 12 4.17 -74.95 -16.32
CA VAL A 12 4.07 -73.72 -15.51
C VAL A 12 4.49 -72.56 -16.42
N ALA A 13 3.55 -71.76 -16.85
CA ALA A 13 3.81 -70.50 -17.57
C ALA A 13 4.27 -69.46 -16.56
N GLY A 14 5.54 -69.11 -16.59
CA GLY A 14 6.10 -67.97 -15.84
C GLY A 14 5.61 -66.65 -16.41
N VAL A 15 4.77 -65.96 -15.65
CA VAL A 15 4.35 -64.58 -15.97
C VAL A 15 5.48 -63.65 -15.56
N ALA A 16 6.24 -63.15 -16.52
CA ALA A 16 7.23 -62.08 -16.29
C ALA A 16 6.45 -60.77 -16.10
N PHE A 17 6.41 -60.25 -14.88
CA PHE A 17 5.95 -58.87 -14.63
C PHE A 17 7.01 -57.91 -15.19
N ALA A 18 6.74 -57.29 -16.32
CA ALA A 18 7.45 -56.12 -16.81
C ALA A 18 7.17 -54.96 -15.81
N LEU A 19 8.18 -54.50 -15.10
CA LEU A 19 8.14 -53.27 -14.35
C LEU A 19 7.86 -52.12 -15.33
N PRO A 20 6.90 -51.21 -15.08
CA PRO A 20 6.71 -50.04 -15.92
C PRO A 20 8.00 -49.21 -15.85
N ALA A 21 8.54 -48.85 -17.03
CA ALA A 21 9.63 -47.90 -17.15
C ALA A 21 9.25 -46.64 -16.34
N ALA A 22 10.15 -46.22 -15.47
CA ALA A 22 10.04 -44.97 -14.73
C ALA A 22 9.84 -43.85 -15.76
N ALA A 23 8.61 -43.33 -15.87
CA ALA A 23 8.36 -42.15 -16.65
C ALA A 23 9.28 -41.06 -16.13
N ASP A 24 10.14 -40.52 -17.00
CA ASP A 24 10.98 -39.37 -16.71
C ASP A 24 10.11 -38.28 -16.06
N ARG A 25 10.24 -38.16 -14.75
CA ARG A 25 9.69 -37.01 -14.06
C ARG A 25 10.38 -35.78 -14.64
N PRO A 26 9.67 -34.82 -15.21
CA PRO A 26 10.28 -33.56 -15.58
C PRO A 26 11.02 -33.04 -14.34
N PRO A 27 12.23 -32.48 -14.49
CA PRO A 27 12.97 -31.93 -13.38
C PRO A 27 12.05 -30.98 -12.62
N PRO A 28 12.09 -30.97 -11.26
CA PRO A 28 11.29 -30.05 -10.48
C PRO A 28 11.56 -28.66 -11.06
N ALA A 29 10.48 -27.96 -11.46
CA ALA A 29 10.57 -26.58 -11.90
C ALA A 29 11.41 -25.86 -10.86
N ALA A 30 12.49 -25.21 -11.28
CA ALA A 30 13.31 -24.40 -10.40
C ALA A 30 12.35 -23.53 -9.58
N PRO A 31 12.53 -23.39 -8.26
CA PRO A 31 11.66 -22.58 -7.44
C PRO A 31 11.55 -21.23 -8.16
N ALA A 32 10.32 -20.85 -8.49
CA ALA A 32 10.05 -19.57 -9.15
C ALA A 32 10.71 -18.53 -8.26
N GLY A 33 11.93 -18.12 -8.63
CA GLY A 33 12.71 -17.15 -7.90
C GLY A 33 11.78 -15.99 -7.65
N ASP A 34 11.72 -15.54 -6.42
CA ASP A 34 10.75 -14.60 -5.85
C ASP A 34 10.47 -13.43 -6.82
N ARG A 35 9.58 -13.64 -7.79
CA ARG A 35 9.16 -12.64 -8.79
C ARG A 35 8.39 -11.49 -8.13
N SER A 36 8.10 -11.60 -6.84
CA SER A 36 7.43 -10.57 -6.06
C SER A 36 8.34 -9.37 -5.78
N GLN A 37 9.66 -9.56 -5.79
CA GLN A 37 10.62 -8.50 -5.47
C GLN A 37 11.13 -7.82 -6.74
N GLY A 38 10.48 -6.74 -7.16
CA GLY A 38 10.96 -5.94 -8.27
C GLY A 38 9.87 -5.09 -8.90
N ALA A 39 10.29 -4.25 -9.83
CA ALA A 39 9.41 -3.40 -10.58
C ALA A 39 9.73 -3.45 -12.07
N GLU A 40 8.69 -3.31 -12.86
CA GLU A 40 8.74 -3.17 -14.32
C GLU A 40 8.32 -1.76 -14.71
N SER A 41 8.86 -1.23 -15.79
CA SER A 41 8.50 0.10 -16.28
C SER A 41 8.02 0.07 -17.73
N SER A 42 7.11 0.98 -18.05
CA SER A 42 6.71 1.26 -19.42
C SER A 42 7.89 1.78 -20.25
N PRO A 43 7.81 1.72 -21.57
CA PRO A 43 8.62 2.56 -22.44
C PRO A 43 8.48 4.04 -22.08
N VAL A 44 9.49 4.83 -22.42
CA VAL A 44 9.45 6.29 -22.23
C VAL A 44 8.42 6.90 -23.20
N MET A 45 7.51 7.68 -22.66
CA MET A 45 6.48 8.38 -23.42
C MET A 45 6.83 9.88 -23.55
N ARG A 46 6.17 10.54 -24.49
CA ARG A 46 6.30 12.00 -24.70
C ARG A 46 5.17 12.74 -23.98
N PRO A 47 5.41 13.41 -22.84
CA PRO A 47 4.36 14.07 -22.04
C PRO A 47 3.52 15.07 -22.87
N GLY A 48 4.15 15.87 -23.73
CA GLY A 48 3.45 16.82 -24.58
C GLY A 48 2.47 16.18 -25.57
N ARG A 49 2.71 14.93 -25.99
CA ARG A 49 1.76 14.19 -26.84
C ARG A 49 0.47 13.87 -26.08
N ALA A 50 0.58 13.39 -24.86
CA ALA A 50 -0.56 13.08 -23.99
C ALA A 50 -1.38 14.35 -23.69
N VAL A 51 -0.72 15.46 -23.36
CA VAL A 51 -1.37 16.75 -23.10
C VAL A 51 -2.19 17.22 -24.30
N ARG A 52 -1.65 17.12 -25.51
CA ARG A 52 -2.37 17.49 -26.75
C ARG A 52 -3.46 16.49 -27.12
N TYR A 53 -3.26 15.21 -26.82
CA TYR A 53 -4.24 14.15 -27.14
C TYR A 53 -5.55 14.34 -26.36
N TRP A 54 -5.46 14.63 -25.07
CA TRP A 54 -6.62 14.72 -24.17
C TRP A 54 -7.27 16.11 -24.23
N THR A 55 -7.97 16.38 -25.31
CA THR A 55 -8.83 17.58 -25.42
C THR A 55 -10.05 17.45 -24.49
N PRO A 56 -10.75 18.55 -24.14
CA PRO A 56 -11.98 18.50 -23.33
C PRO A 56 -13.03 17.52 -23.88
N VAL A 57 -13.16 17.43 -25.21
CA VAL A 57 -14.09 16.49 -25.87
C VAL A 57 -13.67 15.03 -25.62
N LYS A 58 -12.38 14.70 -25.70
CA LYS A 58 -11.90 13.35 -25.41
C LYS A 58 -12.01 13.00 -23.94
N GLN A 59 -11.73 13.94 -23.05
CA GLN A 59 -11.91 13.75 -21.61
C GLN A 59 -13.38 13.45 -21.25
N ALA A 60 -14.33 14.14 -21.87
CA ALA A 60 -15.76 13.91 -21.67
C ALA A 60 -16.22 12.54 -22.19
N LYS A 61 -15.52 11.97 -23.18
CA LYS A 61 -15.80 10.66 -23.76
C LYS A 61 -15.05 9.51 -23.09
N ALA A 62 -14.05 9.81 -22.24
CA ALA A 62 -13.28 8.80 -21.54
C ALA A 62 -14.19 8.01 -20.58
N LYS A 63 -14.17 6.69 -20.71
CA LYS A 63 -14.93 5.81 -19.84
C LYS A 63 -14.22 5.66 -18.50
N ALA A 64 -14.98 5.44 -17.43
CA ALA A 64 -14.40 4.94 -16.21
C ALA A 64 -13.74 3.59 -16.48
N ALA A 65 -12.49 3.42 -16.06
CA ALA A 65 -11.81 2.15 -16.22
C ALA A 65 -12.60 1.06 -15.52
N ASP A 66 -12.75 -0.07 -16.19
CA ASP A 66 -13.40 -1.21 -15.61
C ASP A 66 -12.56 -1.74 -14.46
N LEU A 67 -13.24 -1.97 -13.34
CA LEU A 67 -12.65 -2.71 -12.26
C LEU A 67 -12.48 -4.16 -12.70
N PRO A 68 -11.39 -4.79 -12.30
CA PRO A 68 -11.30 -6.23 -12.41
C PRO A 68 -12.51 -6.85 -11.71
N GLU A 69 -13.19 -7.80 -12.35
CA GLU A 69 -14.33 -8.48 -11.74
C GLU A 69 -13.91 -9.12 -10.42
N THR A 70 -14.54 -8.70 -9.34
CA THR A 70 -14.40 -9.39 -8.07
C THR A 70 -15.29 -10.63 -8.14
N PHE A 71 -14.71 -11.82 -8.03
CA PHE A 71 -15.53 -12.98 -7.77
C PHE A 71 -16.30 -12.74 -6.47
N PRO A 72 -17.62 -12.96 -6.46
CA PRO A 72 -18.40 -12.82 -5.24
C PRO A 72 -17.77 -13.71 -4.17
N ILE A 73 -17.34 -13.11 -3.08
CA ILE A 73 -16.87 -13.87 -1.92
C ILE A 73 -18.10 -14.60 -1.38
N GLN A 74 -18.20 -15.87 -1.65
CA GLN A 74 -19.10 -16.72 -0.88
C GLN A 74 -18.52 -16.88 0.54
N THR A 75 -18.59 -15.85 1.32
CA THR A 75 -18.46 -16.00 2.75
C THR A 75 -19.87 -16.15 3.31
N SER A 76 -20.21 -17.37 3.63
CA SER A 76 -21.37 -17.73 4.46
C SER A 76 -21.31 -17.15 5.90
N ALA A 77 -20.25 -16.43 6.24
CA ALA A 77 -20.05 -15.79 7.53
C ALA A 77 -20.37 -14.30 7.44
N GLN A 78 -21.63 -14.00 7.80
CA GLN A 78 -22.09 -12.70 8.30
C GLN A 78 -21.42 -11.47 7.69
N ARG A 79 -21.84 -11.12 6.48
CA ARG A 79 -21.72 -9.75 5.98
C ARG A 79 -22.59 -8.87 6.90
N ARG A 80 -21.98 -8.26 7.86
CA ARG A 80 -22.65 -7.20 8.62
C ARG A 80 -22.65 -5.97 7.72
N SER A 81 -23.76 -5.75 7.01
CA SER A 81 -24.02 -4.44 6.41
C SER A 81 -23.87 -3.40 7.53
N VAL A 82 -23.09 -2.36 7.30
CA VAL A 82 -23.07 -1.24 8.25
C VAL A 82 -24.44 -0.57 8.13
N PRO A 83 -25.28 -0.56 9.19
CA PRO A 83 -26.58 0.07 9.13
C PRO A 83 -26.45 1.51 8.61
N ALA A 84 -27.37 1.95 7.78
CA ALA A 84 -27.35 3.29 7.15
C ALA A 84 -27.11 4.43 8.15
N GLY A 85 -27.58 4.32 9.40
CA GLY A 85 -27.33 5.27 10.48
C GLY A 85 -25.91 5.27 11.07
N LYS A 86 -25.03 4.33 10.66
CA LYS A 86 -23.63 4.27 11.11
C LYS A 86 -22.63 4.66 10.03
N ARG A 87 -23.07 5.23 8.92
CA ARG A 87 -22.18 5.76 7.89
C ARG A 87 -21.42 6.95 8.44
N LEU A 88 -20.11 6.96 8.22
CA LEU A 88 -19.23 8.03 8.73
C LEU A 88 -19.29 9.30 7.87
N THR A 89 -19.80 9.20 6.64
CA THR A 89 -19.86 10.33 5.71
C THR A 89 -21.19 11.09 5.88
N PRO A 90 -21.19 12.29 6.44
CA PRO A 90 -22.41 13.09 6.58
C PRO A 90 -23.00 13.45 5.20
N GLY A 91 -24.29 13.23 5.01
CA GLY A 91 -24.98 13.55 3.75
C GLY A 91 -24.55 12.71 2.56
N GLY A 92 -23.82 11.61 2.79
CA GLY A 92 -23.45 10.65 1.77
C GLY A 92 -24.66 9.93 1.20
N ASP A 93 -24.56 9.51 -0.04
CA ASP A 93 -25.57 8.68 -0.69
C ASP A 93 -25.56 7.21 -0.19
N ALA A 94 -26.28 6.33 -0.88
CA ALA A 94 -26.34 4.91 -0.52
C ALA A 94 -24.97 4.22 -0.50
N ASN A 95 -23.99 4.74 -1.26
CA ASN A 95 -22.64 4.20 -1.34
C ASN A 95 -21.67 4.84 -0.34
N GLY A 96 -22.14 5.78 0.48
CA GLY A 96 -21.33 6.46 1.49
C GLY A 96 -20.54 7.66 0.96
N TYR A 97 -20.67 8.03 -0.32
CA TYR A 97 -19.96 9.16 -0.92
C TYR A 97 -20.73 10.47 -0.82
N ALA A 98 -19.98 11.57 -0.77
CA ALA A 98 -20.48 12.93 -0.88
C ALA A 98 -19.64 13.73 -1.88
N ARG A 99 -20.22 14.77 -2.46
CA ARG A 99 -19.48 15.70 -3.33
C ARG A 99 -18.48 16.50 -2.51
N VAL A 100 -17.26 16.61 -3.02
CA VAL A 100 -16.32 17.59 -2.51
C VAL A 100 -16.84 18.99 -2.83
N PRO A 101 -16.83 19.93 -1.86
CA PRO A 101 -17.20 21.31 -2.13
C PRO A 101 -16.29 21.96 -3.18
N ARG A 102 -16.87 22.70 -4.12
CA ARG A 102 -16.13 23.49 -5.11
C ARG A 102 -15.71 24.84 -4.55
N PRO A 103 -14.63 25.45 -5.02
CA PRO A 103 -13.68 24.90 -5.99
C PRO A 103 -12.72 23.89 -5.36
N TYR A 104 -12.36 22.84 -6.10
CA TYR A 104 -11.47 21.77 -5.62
C TYR A 104 -10.02 22.23 -5.34
N THR A 105 -9.71 23.48 -5.64
CA THR A 105 -8.44 24.13 -5.29
C THR A 105 -8.37 24.60 -3.84
N SER A 106 -9.49 24.68 -3.14
CA SER A 106 -9.59 25.22 -1.78
C SER A 106 -9.03 24.28 -0.72
N ASP A 107 -9.22 22.98 -0.88
CA ASP A 107 -8.73 21.96 0.04
C ASP A 107 -7.47 21.29 -0.48
N ALA A 108 -6.53 21.00 0.42
CA ALA A 108 -5.24 20.40 0.05
C ALA A 108 -5.41 18.99 -0.54
N SER A 109 -6.24 18.15 0.08
CA SER A 109 -6.46 16.77 -0.38
C SER A 109 -7.14 16.74 -1.74
N SER A 110 -8.08 17.67 -1.97
CA SER A 110 -8.79 17.80 -3.24
C SER A 110 -7.89 18.22 -4.38
N ARG A 111 -6.97 19.19 -4.16
CA ARG A 111 -6.07 19.62 -5.23
C ARG A 111 -4.93 18.65 -5.49
N ILE A 112 -4.54 17.83 -4.52
CA ILE A 112 -3.54 16.77 -4.67
C ILE A 112 -4.11 15.59 -5.45
N THR A 113 -5.42 15.33 -5.32
CA THR A 113 -6.15 14.28 -6.03
C THR A 113 -6.60 14.78 -7.40
N GLY A 114 -6.53 13.92 -8.41
CA GLY A 114 -6.92 14.29 -9.77
C GLY A 114 -7.46 13.11 -10.56
N ARG A 115 -7.98 13.42 -11.74
CA ARG A 115 -8.42 12.44 -12.72
C ARG A 115 -7.27 12.06 -13.65
N LEU A 116 -7.06 10.78 -13.82
CA LEU A 116 -6.03 10.21 -14.70
C LEU A 116 -6.69 9.68 -15.96
N PHE A 117 -6.41 10.31 -17.09
CA PHE A 117 -6.85 9.87 -18.40
C PHE A 117 -5.75 9.08 -19.10
N PHE A 118 -6.12 8.03 -19.82
CA PHE A 118 -5.17 7.21 -20.57
C PHE A 118 -5.83 6.50 -21.76
N VAL A 119 -5.03 6.02 -22.68
CA VAL A 119 -5.47 5.09 -23.73
C VAL A 119 -5.09 3.71 -23.25
N ASN A 120 -6.10 2.86 -23.07
CA ASN A 120 -5.92 1.51 -22.54
C ASN A 120 -5.24 0.56 -23.55
N ALA A 121 -4.99 -0.66 -23.13
CA ALA A 121 -4.31 -1.67 -23.95
C ALA A 121 -5.09 -2.07 -25.23
N GLU A 122 -6.37 -1.75 -25.30
CA GLU A 122 -7.24 -1.98 -26.47
C GLU A 122 -7.40 -0.73 -27.35
N GLY A 123 -6.70 0.37 -27.04
CA GLY A 123 -6.75 1.62 -27.79
C GLY A 123 -7.92 2.54 -27.45
N ARG A 124 -8.71 2.25 -26.42
CA ARG A 124 -9.84 3.06 -25.97
C ARG A 124 -9.40 4.11 -24.95
N GLY A 125 -10.13 5.21 -24.88
CA GLY A 125 -9.91 6.26 -23.89
C GLY A 125 -10.62 5.93 -22.59
N ASP A 126 -9.84 5.74 -21.52
CA ASP A 126 -10.34 5.42 -20.18
C ASP A 126 -9.83 6.43 -19.14
N ALA A 127 -10.39 6.38 -17.95
CA ALA A 127 -9.99 7.21 -16.83
C ALA A 127 -10.05 6.47 -15.49
N CYS A 128 -9.08 6.78 -14.64
CA CYS A 128 -8.98 6.41 -13.24
C CYS A 128 -8.88 7.67 -12.37
N SER A 129 -8.73 7.47 -11.07
CA SER A 129 -8.26 8.46 -10.12
C SER A 129 -6.76 8.27 -9.86
N ALA A 130 -6.08 9.33 -9.46
CA ALA A 130 -4.70 9.30 -9.01
C ALA A 130 -4.43 10.43 -8.03
N SER A 131 -3.29 10.39 -7.35
CA SER A 131 -2.88 11.48 -6.47
C SER A 131 -1.38 11.73 -6.53
N VAL A 132 -0.97 12.97 -6.25
CA VAL A 132 0.45 13.32 -6.17
C VAL A 132 1.03 12.75 -4.89
N VAL A 133 2.15 12.07 -5.00
CA VAL A 133 2.87 11.49 -3.86
C VAL A 133 4.25 12.15 -3.72
N ARG A 134 4.65 12.39 -2.48
CA ARG A 134 5.95 13.00 -2.18
C ARG A 134 7.08 12.17 -2.77
N SER A 135 7.97 12.84 -3.51
CA SER A 135 9.13 12.23 -4.15
C SER A 135 10.28 13.24 -4.26
N ALA A 136 11.52 12.77 -4.42
CA ALA A 136 12.68 13.66 -4.53
C ALA A 136 12.59 14.55 -5.78
N ALA A 137 12.13 14.00 -6.91
CA ALA A 137 11.93 14.76 -8.13
C ALA A 137 10.67 15.63 -8.12
N GLY A 138 9.70 15.39 -7.22
CA GLY A 138 8.44 16.13 -7.15
C GLY A 138 7.48 15.90 -8.32
N LEU A 139 7.64 14.79 -9.06
CA LEU A 139 6.95 14.51 -10.33
C LEU A 139 6.16 13.21 -10.33
N LEU A 140 6.00 12.53 -9.19
CA LEU A 140 5.32 11.25 -9.11
C LEU A 140 3.85 11.40 -8.73
N ILE A 141 3.00 10.64 -9.43
CA ILE A 141 1.65 10.32 -9.02
C ILE A 141 1.52 8.83 -8.75
N VAL A 142 0.64 8.47 -7.81
CA VAL A 142 0.29 7.09 -7.49
C VAL A 142 -1.13 6.79 -7.97
N THR A 143 -1.33 5.57 -8.46
CA THR A 143 -2.61 5.03 -8.93
C THR A 143 -2.62 3.51 -8.79
N ALA A 144 -3.68 2.84 -9.21
CA ALA A 144 -3.73 1.38 -9.28
C ALA A 144 -2.94 0.84 -10.49
N ALA A 145 -2.40 -0.36 -10.42
CA ALA A 145 -1.63 -0.94 -11.52
C ALA A 145 -2.51 -1.28 -12.73
N HIS A 146 -3.77 -1.66 -12.52
CA HIS A 146 -4.71 -1.87 -13.63
C HIS A 146 -5.05 -0.58 -14.40
N CYS A 147 -4.73 0.60 -13.85
CA CYS A 147 -4.83 1.87 -14.56
C CYS A 147 -3.63 2.14 -15.49
N VAL A 148 -2.56 1.34 -15.41
CA VAL A 148 -1.36 1.52 -16.24
C VAL A 148 -1.04 0.33 -17.13
N TYR A 149 -1.60 -0.85 -16.83
CA TYR A 149 -1.29 -2.09 -17.53
C TYR A 149 -2.46 -3.07 -17.46
N SER A 150 -2.80 -3.70 -18.58
CA SER A 150 -3.81 -4.77 -18.63
C SER A 150 -3.50 -5.77 -19.73
N VAL A 151 -4.09 -6.96 -19.64
CA VAL A 151 -4.07 -7.97 -20.69
C VAL A 151 -5.31 -7.78 -21.54
N PRO A 152 -5.19 -7.38 -22.84
CA PRO A 152 -6.33 -7.30 -23.73
C PRO A 152 -7.02 -8.65 -23.90
N GLN A 153 -8.32 -8.63 -24.12
CA GLN A 153 -9.09 -9.87 -24.33
C GLN A 153 -8.47 -10.71 -25.47
N GLY A 154 -8.20 -11.98 -25.18
CA GLY A 154 -7.60 -12.91 -26.14
C GLY A 154 -6.09 -12.71 -26.41
N ALA A 155 -5.44 -11.75 -25.77
CA ALA A 155 -3.99 -11.57 -25.92
C ALA A 155 -3.21 -12.47 -24.93
N PRO A 156 -2.07 -13.05 -25.34
CA PRO A 156 -1.24 -13.87 -24.46
C PRO A 156 -0.45 -13.06 -23.43
N HIS A 157 -0.28 -11.74 -23.66
CA HIS A 157 0.52 -10.84 -22.83
C HIS A 157 -0.16 -9.51 -22.62
N GLY A 158 0.07 -8.91 -21.46
CA GLY A 158 -0.40 -7.59 -21.16
C GLY A 158 0.36 -6.49 -21.91
N ARG A 159 -0.25 -5.31 -21.94
CA ARG A 159 0.32 -4.10 -22.58
C ARG A 159 0.20 -2.92 -21.65
N TRP A 160 1.22 -2.07 -21.70
CA TRP A 160 1.19 -0.79 -21.05
C TRP A 160 0.14 0.12 -21.72
N HIS A 161 -0.64 0.80 -20.89
CA HIS A 161 -1.48 1.89 -21.34
C HIS A 161 -0.59 3.06 -21.80
N THR A 162 -1.16 3.97 -22.57
CA THR A 162 -0.40 5.07 -23.19
C THR A 162 -1.13 6.39 -23.04
N ASN A 163 -0.48 7.49 -23.45
CA ASN A 163 -1.04 8.84 -23.43
C ASN A 163 -1.63 9.24 -22.06
N PHE A 164 -0.94 8.90 -20.97
CA PHE A 164 -1.36 9.32 -19.64
C PHE A 164 -1.41 10.84 -19.51
N ALA A 165 -2.53 11.36 -19.02
CA ALA A 165 -2.69 12.77 -18.67
C ALA A 165 -3.37 12.87 -17.30
N PHE A 166 -2.64 13.38 -16.33
CA PHE A 166 -3.16 13.65 -14.99
C PHE A 166 -3.64 15.09 -14.90
N VAL A 167 -4.85 15.28 -14.39
CA VAL A 167 -5.47 16.59 -14.18
C VAL A 167 -5.80 16.72 -12.69
N PRO A 168 -4.94 17.37 -11.88
CA PRO A 168 -5.22 17.60 -10.48
C PRO A 168 -6.38 18.58 -10.29
N ALA A 169 -7.19 18.35 -9.27
CA ALA A 169 -8.41 19.13 -8.99
C ALA A 169 -9.37 19.22 -10.19
N TYR A 170 -9.50 18.15 -10.98
CA TYR A 170 -10.35 18.15 -12.18
C TYR A 170 -11.81 18.44 -11.81
N ASP A 171 -12.40 19.46 -12.43
CA ASP A 171 -13.84 19.77 -12.33
C ASP A 171 -14.52 19.58 -13.69
N GLY A 172 -15.06 18.39 -13.92
CA GLY A 172 -15.71 18.07 -15.20
C GLY A 172 -17.02 18.84 -15.44
N ARG A 173 -17.53 19.59 -14.45
CA ARG A 173 -18.73 20.40 -14.58
C ARG A 173 -18.44 21.87 -14.85
N ALA A 174 -17.18 22.28 -14.73
CA ALA A 174 -16.80 23.66 -14.94
C ALA A 174 -17.04 24.10 -16.39
N ALA A 175 -17.53 25.33 -16.56
CA ALA A 175 -17.87 25.89 -17.86
C ALA A 175 -16.62 26.17 -18.72
N SER A 176 -15.53 26.64 -18.12
CA SER A 176 -14.28 26.96 -18.82
C SER A 176 -13.21 25.88 -18.59
N GLU A 177 -12.30 25.75 -19.57
CA GLU A 177 -11.15 24.83 -19.44
C GLU A 177 -10.25 25.23 -18.26
N ARG A 178 -10.05 26.54 -18.03
CA ARG A 178 -9.26 27.05 -16.90
C ARG A 178 -9.83 26.64 -15.53
N GLN A 179 -11.14 26.60 -15.39
CA GLN A 179 -11.78 26.14 -14.16
C GLN A 179 -11.79 24.62 -14.06
N ARG A 180 -11.94 23.94 -15.21
CA ARG A 180 -11.93 22.48 -15.28
C ARG A 180 -10.57 21.89 -14.93
N GLU A 181 -9.51 22.57 -15.34
CA GLU A 181 -8.12 22.15 -15.19
C GLU A 181 -7.28 23.26 -14.54
N PRO A 182 -7.54 23.60 -13.27
CA PRO A 182 -6.94 24.80 -12.65
C PRO A 182 -5.42 24.74 -12.58
N TYR A 183 -4.85 23.55 -12.59
CA TYR A 183 -3.41 23.30 -12.61
C TYR A 183 -2.92 22.76 -13.97
N GLY A 184 -3.82 22.68 -14.96
CA GLY A 184 -3.55 22.13 -16.30
C GLY A 184 -3.36 20.62 -16.31
N ARG A 185 -3.08 20.08 -17.49
CA ARG A 185 -2.81 18.66 -17.73
C ARG A 185 -1.33 18.35 -17.61
N TRP A 186 -0.99 17.26 -16.93
CA TRP A 186 0.36 16.77 -16.74
C TRP A 186 0.52 15.44 -17.47
N GLY A 187 1.25 15.45 -18.60
CA GLY A 187 1.46 14.24 -19.40
C GLY A 187 2.41 13.26 -18.74
N GLY A 188 2.09 11.97 -18.78
CA GLY A 188 2.95 10.90 -18.26
C GLY A 188 4.20 10.71 -19.14
N ARG A 189 5.33 10.48 -18.47
CA ARG A 189 6.62 10.19 -19.09
C ARG A 189 6.98 8.72 -19.01
N ARG A 190 6.74 8.09 -17.87
CA ARG A 190 6.97 6.67 -17.63
C ARG A 190 6.06 6.19 -16.49
N ALA A 191 5.63 4.95 -16.56
CA ALA A 191 4.87 4.29 -15.52
C ALA A 191 5.66 3.08 -14.99
N TRP A 192 5.43 2.72 -13.72
CA TRP A 192 6.01 1.55 -13.06
C TRP A 192 4.93 0.79 -12.33
N LYS A 193 5.03 -0.53 -12.36
CA LYS A 193 4.23 -1.47 -11.57
C LYS A 193 5.13 -2.51 -10.91
N PRO A 194 4.70 -3.15 -9.81
CA PRO A 194 5.39 -4.31 -9.26
C PRO A 194 5.40 -5.45 -10.27
N LEU A 195 6.47 -6.26 -10.28
CA LEU A 195 6.56 -7.47 -11.12
C LEU A 195 5.43 -8.48 -10.81
N GLY A 196 4.98 -8.52 -9.54
CA GLY A 196 3.89 -9.38 -9.11
C GLY A 196 2.53 -9.04 -9.74
N TYR A 197 2.36 -7.85 -10.31
CA TYR A 197 1.15 -7.49 -11.03
C TYR A 197 1.23 -7.95 -12.50
N THR A 198 0.43 -8.94 -12.89
CA THR A 198 0.45 -9.53 -14.25
C THR A 198 -0.61 -8.96 -15.18
N GLY A 199 -1.63 -8.31 -14.64
CA GLY A 199 -2.76 -7.77 -15.40
C GLY A 199 -3.76 -8.82 -15.87
N LEU A 200 -3.65 -10.06 -15.38
CA LEU A 200 -4.61 -11.13 -15.66
C LEU A 200 -5.87 -10.93 -14.82
N SER A 201 -7.04 -11.04 -15.46
CA SER A 201 -8.32 -10.98 -14.76
C SER A 201 -8.44 -12.11 -13.74
N GLY A 202 -8.89 -11.78 -12.53
CA GLY A 202 -9.16 -12.74 -11.46
C GLY A 202 -8.02 -13.00 -10.47
N GLY A 203 -6.79 -12.55 -10.74
CA GLY A 203 -5.63 -12.78 -9.86
C GLY A 203 -5.07 -11.54 -9.18
N ASP A 204 -4.63 -10.59 -9.96
CA ASP A 204 -3.72 -9.54 -9.50
C ASP A 204 -4.38 -8.36 -8.80
N TRP A 205 -5.63 -8.05 -9.11
CA TRP A 205 -6.35 -6.96 -8.45
C TRP A 205 -6.63 -7.27 -6.97
N ASN A 206 -6.72 -8.54 -6.61
CA ASN A 206 -6.75 -9.01 -5.23
C ASN A 206 -5.36 -9.09 -4.61
N SER A 207 -4.31 -8.93 -5.41
CA SER A 207 -2.95 -9.01 -4.95
C SER A 207 -2.53 -7.71 -4.25
N THR A 208 -1.47 -7.81 -3.49
CA THR A 208 -0.78 -6.68 -2.88
C THR A 208 -0.09 -5.77 -3.91
N TYR A 209 -0.17 -6.13 -5.20
CA TYR A 209 0.59 -5.56 -6.29
C TYR A 209 -0.20 -4.63 -7.20
N ASP A 210 -1.51 -4.44 -6.97
CA ASP A 210 -2.32 -3.51 -7.78
C ASP A 210 -2.09 -2.05 -7.36
N ILE A 211 -0.85 -1.60 -7.51
CA ILE A 211 -0.39 -0.24 -7.25
C ILE A 211 0.64 0.16 -8.33
N ALA A 212 0.62 1.41 -8.75
CA ALA A 212 1.52 1.92 -9.76
C ALA A 212 1.96 3.35 -9.48
N LEU A 213 3.12 3.72 -10.02
CA LEU A 213 3.60 5.09 -10.07
C LEU A 213 3.70 5.56 -11.52
N ILE A 214 3.41 6.83 -11.75
CA ILE A 214 3.64 7.49 -13.03
C ILE A 214 4.48 8.75 -12.78
N GLU A 215 5.61 8.87 -13.48
CA GLU A 215 6.35 10.11 -13.59
C GLU A 215 5.68 10.99 -14.64
N VAL A 216 5.35 12.22 -14.27
CA VAL A 216 4.83 13.22 -15.22
C VAL A 216 5.96 14.13 -15.71
N GLY A 217 5.75 14.74 -16.87
CA GLY A 217 6.71 15.68 -17.44
C GLY A 217 6.81 16.95 -16.61
N ARG A 218 8.05 17.40 -16.36
CA ARG A 218 8.31 18.68 -15.69
C ARG A 218 7.82 19.84 -16.54
N ARG A 219 7.26 20.83 -15.89
CA ARG A 219 6.88 22.13 -16.46
C ARG A 219 7.77 23.22 -15.85
N ASN A 220 7.30 24.46 -15.76
CA ASN A 220 8.04 25.55 -15.10
C ASN A 220 8.34 25.25 -13.62
N ARG A 221 7.51 24.44 -13.02
CA ARG A 221 7.65 23.92 -11.64
C ARG A 221 7.37 22.43 -11.60
N THR A 222 7.66 21.76 -10.48
CA THR A 222 7.28 20.37 -10.30
C THR A 222 5.77 20.25 -10.05
N LEU A 223 5.22 19.06 -10.21
CA LEU A 223 3.81 18.83 -9.90
C LEU A 223 3.55 19.01 -8.38
N GLN A 224 4.48 18.52 -7.55
CA GLN A 224 4.41 18.66 -6.10
C GLN A 224 4.43 20.13 -5.66
N ASP A 225 5.23 21.00 -6.31
CA ASP A 225 5.24 22.44 -6.03
C ASP A 225 3.93 23.10 -6.47
N ALA A 226 3.28 22.53 -7.47
CA ALA A 226 2.04 23.09 -8.01
C ALA A 226 0.83 22.85 -7.10
N VAL A 227 0.70 21.65 -6.53
CA VAL A 227 -0.54 21.23 -5.85
C VAL A 227 -0.31 20.65 -4.46
N GLY A 228 0.93 20.42 -4.04
CA GLY A 228 1.28 19.65 -2.87
C GLY A 228 1.40 18.16 -3.18
N ALA A 229 1.62 17.35 -2.15
CA ALA A 229 1.71 15.90 -2.27
C ALA A 229 1.29 15.23 -0.95
N PHE A 230 0.70 14.05 -1.06
CA PHE A 230 0.55 13.18 0.10
C PHE A 230 1.90 12.58 0.51
N THR A 231 2.09 12.41 1.81
CA THR A 231 3.24 11.70 2.36
C THR A 231 2.93 10.21 2.35
N PRO A 232 3.66 9.38 1.60
CA PRO A 232 3.43 7.94 1.66
C PRO A 232 3.75 7.44 3.08
N MET A 233 2.88 6.60 3.62
CA MET A 233 3.06 6.00 4.95
C MET A 233 3.03 4.49 4.82
N ARG A 234 4.12 3.84 5.21
CA ARG A 234 4.23 2.39 5.16
C ARG A 234 3.50 1.70 6.31
N ASN A 235 3.14 0.46 6.03
CA ASN A 235 2.70 -0.55 6.99
C ASN A 235 1.54 -0.13 7.87
N GLN A 236 0.35 -0.28 7.33
CA GLN A 236 -0.84 -0.01 8.09
C GLN A 236 -1.66 -1.29 8.21
N GLY A 237 -1.78 -1.76 9.45
CA GLY A 237 -2.86 -2.67 9.80
C GLY A 237 -4.22 -2.01 9.58
N GLY A 238 -5.31 -2.70 9.83
CA GLY A 238 -6.64 -2.11 9.83
C GLY A 238 -6.92 -1.24 11.06
N GLY A 239 -8.12 -0.69 11.13
CA GLY A 239 -8.61 0.08 12.29
C GLY A 239 -8.37 1.59 12.21
N HIS A 240 -7.92 2.10 11.06
CA HIS A 240 -7.72 3.52 10.83
C HIS A 240 -8.99 4.18 10.27
N THR A 241 -9.21 5.44 10.62
CA THR A 241 -10.20 6.27 9.92
C THR A 241 -9.50 6.96 8.76
N VAL A 242 -10.04 6.77 7.56
CA VAL A 242 -9.47 7.28 6.30
C VAL A 242 -10.49 8.11 5.54
N VAL A 243 -9.97 9.07 4.78
CA VAL A 243 -10.71 9.76 3.73
C VAL A 243 -10.20 9.23 2.40
N THR A 244 -11.11 8.73 1.58
CA THR A 244 -10.83 8.42 0.17
C THR A 244 -11.48 9.47 -0.71
N THR A 245 -10.77 9.89 -1.76
CA THR A 245 -11.22 10.94 -2.68
C THR A 245 -10.94 10.50 -4.11
N GLY A 246 -11.85 10.77 -5.05
CA GLY A 246 -11.63 10.39 -6.45
C GLY A 246 -12.80 10.73 -7.36
N TYR A 247 -12.80 10.11 -8.53
CA TYR A 247 -13.72 10.39 -9.63
C TYR A 247 -14.45 9.13 -10.07
N PRO A 248 -15.35 8.59 -9.24
CA PRO A 248 -16.13 7.42 -9.63
C PRO A 248 -17.02 7.74 -10.83
N GLY A 249 -17.10 6.83 -11.80
CA GLY A 249 -17.76 7.07 -13.07
C GLY A 249 -18.67 5.93 -13.51
N LEU A 250 -19.98 6.13 -13.35
CA LEU A 250 -21.01 5.29 -13.95
C LEU A 250 -21.74 6.11 -15.01
N PRO A 251 -21.79 5.65 -16.27
CA PRO A 251 -22.44 6.39 -17.33
C PRO A 251 -23.89 6.77 -16.98
N GLY A 252 -24.22 8.04 -17.19
CA GLY A 252 -25.58 8.55 -16.98
C GLY A 252 -26.04 8.71 -15.54
N ARG A 253 -25.19 8.41 -14.55
CA ARG A 253 -25.54 8.49 -13.12
C ARG A 253 -24.80 9.60 -12.41
N GLU A 254 -25.41 10.76 -12.27
CA GLU A 254 -24.89 11.86 -11.46
C GLU A 254 -25.02 11.56 -9.95
N PRO A 255 -23.98 11.82 -9.11
CA PRO A 255 -22.68 12.45 -9.39
C PRO A 255 -21.58 11.45 -9.80
N TYR A 256 -21.92 10.21 -10.11
CA TYR A 256 -21.00 9.13 -10.42
C TYR A 256 -20.64 9.04 -11.91
N ASP A 257 -20.70 10.13 -12.66
CA ASP A 257 -20.32 10.15 -14.07
C ASP A 257 -18.85 10.53 -14.33
N GLY A 258 -18.04 10.52 -13.27
CA GLY A 258 -16.61 10.86 -13.33
C GLY A 258 -16.32 12.35 -13.51
N ARG A 259 -17.34 13.23 -13.46
CA ARG A 259 -17.21 14.67 -13.62
C ARG A 259 -17.04 15.41 -12.30
N ASP A 260 -17.52 14.81 -11.21
CA ASP A 260 -17.42 15.32 -9.86
C ASP A 260 -16.32 14.62 -9.08
N GLN A 261 -15.63 15.39 -8.24
CA GLN A 261 -14.79 14.82 -7.21
C GLN A 261 -15.65 14.44 -6.02
N LEU A 262 -15.61 13.17 -5.64
CA LEU A 262 -16.33 12.62 -4.49
C LEU A 262 -15.38 12.22 -3.39
N TRP A 263 -15.86 12.21 -2.16
CA TRP A 263 -15.11 11.72 -1.00
C TRP A 263 -15.98 10.83 -0.12
N CYS A 264 -15.32 9.97 0.65
CA CYS A 264 -15.95 9.11 1.62
C CYS A 264 -15.05 8.98 2.85
N LEU A 265 -15.66 9.01 4.04
CA LEU A 265 -15.00 8.75 5.31
C LEU A 265 -15.26 7.31 5.72
N ALA A 266 -14.22 6.53 5.89
CA ALA A 266 -14.30 5.10 6.18
C ALA A 266 -13.44 4.69 7.37
N ARG A 267 -13.83 3.62 8.05
CA ARG A 267 -12.97 2.89 8.97
C ARG A 267 -12.44 1.65 8.28
N THR A 268 -11.12 1.54 8.22
CA THR A 268 -10.45 0.40 7.60
C THR A 268 -10.36 -0.78 8.54
N GLN A 269 -10.27 -1.95 7.96
CA GLN A 269 -9.87 -3.18 8.63
C GLN A 269 -8.86 -3.92 7.75
N PRO A 270 -8.07 -4.87 8.30
CA PRO A 270 -7.15 -5.66 7.50
C PRO A 270 -7.90 -6.40 6.40
N GLY A 271 -7.42 -6.30 5.17
CA GLY A 271 -7.98 -7.02 4.04
C GLY A 271 -7.72 -8.52 4.13
N ARG A 272 -8.69 -9.30 3.71
CA ARG A 272 -8.57 -10.75 3.64
C ARG A 272 -8.07 -11.16 2.26
N VAL A 273 -7.11 -12.10 2.21
CA VAL A 273 -6.80 -12.79 0.95
C VAL A 273 -7.97 -13.68 0.61
N ILE A 274 -8.58 -13.39 -0.52
CA ILE A 274 -9.42 -14.37 -1.18
C ILE A 274 -8.46 -15.18 -2.03
N ALA A 275 -8.08 -16.36 -1.52
CA ALA A 275 -7.43 -17.34 -2.38
C ALA A 275 -8.39 -17.60 -3.54
N ALA A 276 -7.93 -17.38 -4.76
CA ALA A 276 -8.66 -17.84 -5.94
C ALA A 276 -8.86 -19.34 -5.77
N ALA A 277 -10.08 -19.77 -5.52
CA ALA A 277 -10.40 -21.15 -5.24
C ALA A 277 -10.33 -21.96 -6.51
N ALA A 278 -9.14 -22.41 -6.84
CA ALA A 278 -8.96 -23.64 -7.64
C ALA A 278 -9.01 -24.82 -6.67
N LYS A 279 -10.22 -25.30 -6.34
CA LYS A 279 -10.62 -26.41 -5.46
C LYS A 279 -10.99 -26.01 -4.03
N PRO A 280 -12.09 -26.57 -3.50
CA PRO A 280 -12.47 -26.36 -2.09
C PRO A 280 -11.42 -27.01 -1.19
N MET A 281 -10.55 -26.19 -0.63
CA MET A 281 -9.73 -26.61 0.50
C MET A 281 -10.57 -26.55 1.77
N PRO A 282 -10.45 -27.54 2.67
CA PRO A 282 -11.13 -27.49 3.96
C PRO A 282 -10.68 -26.25 4.70
N ALA A 283 -11.63 -25.46 5.19
CA ALA A 283 -11.57 -24.24 5.99
C ALA A 283 -10.15 -23.75 6.35
N ALA A 284 -9.36 -23.35 5.36
CA ALA A 284 -8.14 -22.60 5.61
C ALA A 284 -8.56 -21.27 6.22
N ARG A 285 -8.14 -21.00 7.44
CA ARG A 285 -8.31 -19.72 8.12
C ARG A 285 -7.95 -18.64 7.12
N SER A 286 -8.90 -17.74 6.84
CA SER A 286 -8.71 -16.58 6.00
C SER A 286 -7.46 -15.83 6.48
N ALA A 287 -6.35 -16.00 5.79
CA ALA A 287 -5.11 -15.34 6.17
C ALA A 287 -5.28 -13.84 5.94
N VAL A 288 -5.13 -13.05 7.00
CA VAL A 288 -5.08 -11.59 6.91
C VAL A 288 -3.83 -11.23 6.12
N THR A 289 -3.98 -10.50 5.02
CA THR A 289 -2.83 -9.99 4.27
C THR A 289 -2.49 -8.60 4.80
N PRO A 290 -1.32 -8.42 5.40
CA PRO A 290 -0.91 -7.11 5.94
C PRO A 290 -0.90 -5.98 4.91
N SER A 291 -0.98 -6.33 3.64
CA SER A 291 -0.86 -5.42 2.49
C SER A 291 -2.18 -4.91 1.95
N LYS A 292 -3.32 -5.31 2.52
CA LYS A 292 -4.64 -4.87 2.05
C LYS A 292 -5.44 -4.23 3.17
N LEU A 293 -6.18 -3.22 2.79
CA LEU A 293 -7.12 -2.52 3.66
C LEU A 293 -8.51 -2.64 3.05
N GLU A 294 -9.50 -2.91 3.87
CA GLU A 294 -10.90 -3.00 3.45
C GLU A 294 -11.76 -1.98 4.19
N THR A 295 -12.85 -1.58 3.57
CA THR A 295 -13.93 -0.82 4.22
C THR A 295 -15.28 -1.27 3.69
N TYR A 296 -16.30 -1.23 4.54
CA TYR A 296 -17.66 -1.64 4.21
C TYR A 296 -18.65 -0.48 4.13
N ASN A 297 -18.18 0.76 4.20
CA ASN A 297 -19.05 1.93 4.15
C ASN A 297 -18.73 2.90 3.01
N CYS A 298 -17.68 2.62 2.24
CA CYS A 298 -17.35 3.34 1.01
C CYS A 298 -17.34 2.31 -0.13
N HIS A 299 -18.46 2.19 -0.81
CA HIS A 299 -18.56 1.26 -1.93
C HIS A 299 -17.81 1.81 -3.13
N LEU A 300 -17.00 0.97 -3.73
CA LEU A 300 -16.24 1.32 -4.90
C LEU A 300 -17.15 1.50 -6.11
N SER A 301 -16.86 2.52 -6.91
CA SER A 301 -17.38 2.63 -8.25
C SER A 301 -16.26 2.74 -9.29
N LYS A 302 -16.54 2.28 -10.52
CA LYS A 302 -15.60 2.36 -11.66
C LYS A 302 -15.04 3.78 -11.79
N GLY A 303 -13.75 3.90 -12.12
CA GLY A 303 -13.07 5.20 -12.24
C GLY A 303 -12.52 5.79 -10.94
N HIS A 304 -12.94 5.30 -9.77
CA HIS A 304 -12.31 5.67 -8.50
C HIS A 304 -10.99 4.91 -8.27
N SER A 305 -10.74 3.86 -9.04
CA SER A 305 -9.47 3.10 -9.04
C SER A 305 -8.26 4.03 -9.00
N GLY A 306 -7.31 3.73 -8.10
CA GLY A 306 -6.15 4.59 -7.87
C GLY A 306 -6.41 5.79 -6.95
N GLY A 307 -7.63 5.98 -6.46
CA GLY A 307 -7.96 7.01 -5.48
C GLY A 307 -7.20 6.81 -4.16
N PRO A 308 -6.71 7.89 -3.53
CA PRO A 308 -5.92 7.80 -2.31
C PRO A 308 -6.78 7.44 -1.09
N TRP A 309 -6.21 6.64 -0.18
CA TRP A 309 -6.71 6.43 1.17
C TRP A 309 -5.78 7.13 2.15
N VAL A 310 -6.26 8.26 2.69
CA VAL A 310 -5.48 9.18 3.52
C VAL A 310 -5.98 9.13 4.95
N LEU A 311 -5.10 9.06 5.94
CA LEU A 311 -5.49 9.12 7.35
C LEU A 311 -6.22 10.43 7.63
N GLN A 312 -7.39 10.34 8.25
CA GLN A 312 -8.23 11.50 8.58
C GLN A 312 -7.44 12.56 9.36
N GLY A 313 -7.56 13.81 8.96
CA GLY A 313 -6.90 14.94 9.60
C GLY A 313 -5.39 15.04 9.31
N THR A 314 -4.86 14.26 8.38
CA THR A 314 -3.45 14.26 7.97
C THR A 314 -3.30 14.34 6.45
N HIS A 315 -2.06 14.30 5.99
CA HIS A 315 -1.70 14.10 4.57
C HIS A 315 -0.96 12.77 4.37
N ASP A 316 -1.13 11.82 5.29
CA ASP A 316 -0.45 10.53 5.23
C ASP A 316 -1.25 9.55 4.37
N LEU A 317 -0.72 9.19 3.22
CA LEU A 317 -1.28 8.23 2.28
C LEU A 317 -0.93 6.82 2.75
N ILE A 318 -1.94 6.05 3.13
CA ILE A 318 -1.75 4.68 3.63
C ILE A 318 -2.11 3.60 2.61
N GLY A 319 -2.87 3.95 1.59
CA GLY A 319 -3.31 3.00 0.58
C GLY A 319 -3.82 3.65 -0.70
N VAL A 320 -3.98 2.80 -1.71
CA VAL A 320 -4.50 3.16 -3.04
C VAL A 320 -5.63 2.23 -3.38
N LEU A 321 -6.77 2.79 -3.74
CA LEU A 321 -7.97 2.02 -4.06
C LEU A 321 -7.74 1.12 -5.27
N SER A 322 -8.01 -0.17 -5.10
CA SER A 322 -7.78 -1.23 -6.08
C SER A 322 -9.07 -1.81 -6.62
N ALA A 323 -9.92 -2.32 -5.75
CA ALA A 323 -11.08 -3.12 -6.12
C ALA A 323 -12.24 -2.91 -5.15
N GLY A 324 -13.39 -3.50 -5.48
CA GLY A 324 -14.57 -3.49 -4.63
C GLY A 324 -15.77 -4.09 -5.33
N THR A 325 -16.92 -4.01 -4.69
CA THR A 325 -18.19 -4.40 -5.29
C THR A 325 -18.77 -3.26 -6.11
N GLU A 326 -19.55 -3.59 -7.11
CA GLU A 326 -20.28 -2.59 -7.89
C GLU A 326 -21.35 -1.88 -7.04
N ASP A 327 -21.72 -0.69 -7.49
CA ASP A 327 -22.76 0.13 -6.88
C ASP A 327 -24.11 -0.58 -6.76
N GLY A 328 -24.81 -0.27 -5.67
CA GLY A 328 -26.18 -0.72 -5.43
C GLY A 328 -26.31 -2.05 -4.71
N GLN A 329 -25.21 -2.72 -4.38
CA GLN A 329 -25.25 -3.89 -3.51
C GLN A 329 -25.22 -3.46 -2.04
N ALA A 330 -26.18 -3.91 -1.25
CA ALA A 330 -26.27 -3.58 0.19
C ALA A 330 -25.03 -3.99 0.99
N ASP A 331 -24.30 -4.98 0.51
CA ASP A 331 -23.13 -5.59 1.12
C ASP A 331 -21.81 -5.18 0.43
N GLY A 332 -21.79 -4.04 -0.24
CA GLY A 332 -20.62 -3.56 -0.95
C GLY A 332 -19.43 -3.25 -0.03
N TYR A 333 -18.22 -3.48 -0.53
CA TYR A 333 -16.98 -3.14 0.12
C TYR A 333 -15.98 -2.55 -0.86
N SER A 334 -14.99 -1.85 -0.35
CA SER A 334 -13.85 -1.37 -1.12
C SER A 334 -12.55 -1.91 -0.55
N VAL A 335 -11.62 -2.19 -1.42
CA VAL A 335 -10.28 -2.71 -1.10
C VAL A 335 -9.22 -1.76 -1.62
N ALA A 336 -8.28 -1.39 -0.76
CA ALA A 336 -7.08 -0.65 -1.14
C ALA A 336 -5.83 -1.48 -0.91
N ASN A 337 -4.81 -1.25 -1.73
CA ASN A 337 -3.46 -1.73 -1.46
C ASN A 337 -2.79 -0.80 -0.47
N ALA A 338 -2.40 -1.33 0.69
CA ALA A 338 -1.59 -0.60 1.64
C ALA A 338 -0.18 -0.37 1.07
N LEU A 339 0.40 0.78 1.38
CA LEU A 339 1.77 1.08 0.98
C LEU A 339 2.75 0.25 1.81
N ASN A 340 3.40 -0.70 1.19
CA ASN A 340 4.38 -1.57 1.84
C ASN A 340 5.69 -1.67 1.05
N VAL A 341 6.65 -2.40 1.62
CA VAL A 341 7.99 -2.55 1.02
C VAL A 341 7.96 -3.33 -0.29
N GLU A 342 7.11 -4.35 -0.38
CA GLU A 342 7.05 -5.28 -1.52
C GLU A 342 6.35 -4.66 -2.73
N SER A 343 5.28 -3.91 -2.51
CA SER A 343 4.52 -3.24 -3.57
C SER A 343 5.06 -1.83 -3.84
N TYR A 344 4.72 -0.86 -3.00
CA TYR A 344 5.13 0.53 -3.17
C TYR A 344 6.65 0.70 -3.13
N GLY A 345 7.33 0.05 -2.18
CA GLY A 345 8.78 0.13 -2.02
C GLY A 345 9.53 -0.36 -3.26
N SER A 346 9.05 -1.41 -3.91
CA SER A 346 9.68 -1.98 -5.11
C SER A 346 9.63 -1.01 -6.29
N ILE A 347 8.50 -0.33 -6.50
CA ILE A 347 8.33 0.60 -7.62
C ILE A 347 8.98 1.95 -7.36
N VAL A 348 8.93 2.47 -6.12
CA VAL A 348 9.49 3.79 -5.81
C VAL A 348 11.01 3.83 -5.92
N LYS A 349 11.72 2.76 -5.56
CA LYS A 349 13.17 2.64 -5.77
C LYS A 349 13.57 2.76 -7.24
N LYS A 350 12.70 2.35 -8.17
CA LYS A 350 12.94 2.43 -9.62
C LYS A 350 12.47 3.77 -10.19
N ALA A 351 11.34 4.29 -9.69
CA ALA A 351 10.73 5.52 -10.19
C ALA A 351 11.48 6.77 -9.74
N ASP A 352 12.03 6.76 -8.53
CA ASP A 352 12.75 7.88 -7.91
C ASP A 352 14.02 7.38 -7.20
N PRO A 353 15.04 6.94 -7.95
CA PRO A 353 16.23 6.28 -7.41
C PRO A 353 17.09 7.19 -6.53
N HIS A 354 16.90 8.50 -6.59
CA HIS A 354 17.59 9.48 -5.75
C HIS A 354 16.83 9.81 -4.47
N GLY A 355 15.60 9.28 -4.31
CA GLY A 355 14.78 9.48 -3.12
C GLY A 355 15.19 8.53 -2.01
N VAL A 356 15.35 9.06 -0.80
CA VAL A 356 15.44 8.26 0.42
C VAL A 356 14.04 8.23 1.04
N TYR A 357 13.44 7.06 1.11
CA TYR A 357 12.02 6.93 1.51
C TYR A 357 11.87 6.56 2.98
N ASP A 358 12.49 5.50 3.44
CA ASP A 358 12.46 5.07 4.82
C ASP A 358 13.87 5.16 5.39
N SER A 359 14.13 6.12 6.26
CA SER A 359 15.40 6.29 6.95
C SER A 359 15.12 6.74 8.38
N LEU A 360 14.90 5.75 9.23
CA LEU A 360 14.74 5.96 10.67
C LEU A 360 16.11 6.19 11.30
N SER A 361 16.12 6.97 12.37
CA SER A 361 17.30 7.15 13.21
C SER A 361 16.89 7.35 14.66
N VAL A 362 17.75 6.98 15.60
CA VAL A 362 17.57 7.25 17.01
C VAL A 362 18.78 7.96 17.59
N LYS A 363 18.54 8.92 18.48
CA LYS A 363 19.53 9.53 19.36
C LYS A 363 19.12 9.27 20.79
N ALA A 364 20.08 9.07 21.69
CA ALA A 364 19.81 8.88 23.10
C ALA A 364 20.61 9.92 23.91
N ASP A 365 19.91 10.62 24.78
CA ASP A 365 20.45 11.62 25.67
C ASP A 365 20.24 11.17 27.11
N GLY A 366 21.24 11.40 27.96
CA GLY A 366 21.23 11.06 29.37
C GLY A 366 21.60 12.26 30.26
N PRO A 367 21.77 12.03 31.57
CA PRO A 367 22.12 13.09 32.50
C PRO A 367 23.48 13.70 32.19
N ALA A 368 23.56 15.03 32.22
CA ALA A 368 24.81 15.77 32.00
C ALA A 368 25.82 15.63 33.18
N ARG A 369 25.33 15.22 34.36
CA ARG A 369 26.16 15.06 35.58
C ARG A 369 26.12 13.61 36.05
N PRO A 370 27.21 13.14 36.73
CA PRO A 370 27.21 11.81 37.33
C PRO A 370 26.07 11.63 38.34
N VAL A 371 25.35 10.53 38.21
CA VAL A 371 24.19 10.14 39.05
C VAL A 371 24.71 9.39 40.29
N ARG A 372 24.20 9.72 41.47
CA ARG A 372 24.52 8.97 42.68
C ARG A 372 23.90 7.58 42.63
N ARG A 373 24.63 6.58 43.11
CA ARG A 373 24.07 5.24 43.25
C ARG A 373 22.91 5.27 44.27
N GLY A 374 21.83 4.60 43.94
CA GLY A 374 20.56 4.67 44.69
C GLY A 374 19.58 5.73 44.16
N ASP A 375 20.04 6.70 43.36
CA ASP A 375 19.17 7.72 42.79
C ASP A 375 18.60 7.30 41.44
N ALA A 376 17.62 8.07 40.97
CA ALA A 376 17.05 7.90 39.65
C ALA A 376 17.43 9.05 38.70
N THR A 377 17.42 8.76 37.40
CA THR A 377 17.66 9.75 36.34
C THR A 377 16.73 9.49 35.17
N THR A 378 16.74 10.39 34.20
CA THR A 378 15.96 10.23 32.95
C THR A 378 16.91 10.05 31.77
N VAL A 379 16.59 9.09 30.92
CA VAL A 379 17.15 8.91 29.58
C VAL A 379 16.07 9.24 28.57
N THR A 380 16.40 10.00 27.54
CA THR A 380 15.49 10.38 26.46
C THR A 380 16.02 9.86 25.13
N ALA A 381 15.22 9.04 24.44
CA ALA A 381 15.48 8.64 23.09
C ALA A 381 14.65 9.52 22.14
N THR A 382 15.28 10.04 21.07
CA THR A 382 14.63 10.82 20.03
C THR A 382 14.67 10.02 18.73
N VAL A 383 13.52 9.56 18.28
CA VAL A 383 13.35 8.81 17.02
C VAL A 383 12.90 9.78 15.92
N ALA A 384 13.62 9.78 14.80
CA ALA A 384 13.35 10.68 13.69
C ALA A 384 13.27 9.92 12.35
N MET A 385 12.37 10.36 11.46
CA MET A 385 12.32 9.97 10.06
C MET A 385 13.06 11.00 9.23
N ARG A 386 14.11 10.57 8.54
CA ARG A 386 14.89 11.39 7.61
C ARG A 386 14.45 11.18 6.16
N GLY A 387 13.70 10.11 5.89
CA GLY A 387 13.16 9.78 4.57
C GLY A 387 11.95 10.61 4.18
N LEU A 388 11.49 10.42 2.96
CA LEU A 388 10.31 11.07 2.38
C LEU A 388 8.99 10.42 2.79
N MET A 389 9.05 9.22 3.36
CA MET A 389 7.93 8.40 3.78
C MET A 389 7.69 8.56 5.29
N ALA A 390 6.46 8.45 5.74
CA ALA A 390 6.15 8.25 7.14
C ALA A 390 6.15 6.76 7.49
N ALA A 391 6.28 6.43 8.77
CA ALA A 391 6.14 5.07 9.27
C ALA A 391 5.17 5.05 10.45
N ALA A 392 4.28 4.05 10.49
CA ALA A 392 3.41 3.80 11.63
C ALA A 392 3.78 2.50 12.33
N ASP A 393 3.32 2.36 13.55
CA ASP A 393 3.51 1.18 14.39
C ASP A 393 4.98 0.74 14.46
N VAL A 394 5.87 1.73 14.65
CA VAL A 394 7.32 1.53 14.61
C VAL A 394 7.79 0.88 15.90
N PRO A 395 8.38 -0.32 15.84
CA PRO A 395 8.93 -0.98 17.02
C PRO A 395 10.15 -0.22 17.55
N PHE A 396 10.17 -0.04 18.85
CA PHE A 396 11.28 0.60 19.58
C PHE A 396 11.62 -0.22 20.81
N THR A 397 12.89 -0.38 21.11
CA THR A 397 13.38 -1.10 22.30
C THR A 397 14.37 -0.24 23.07
N LEU A 398 14.23 -0.19 24.38
CA LEU A 398 15.17 0.42 25.30
C LEU A 398 15.68 -0.64 26.28
N THR A 399 16.98 -0.88 26.29
CA THR A 399 17.62 -1.92 27.12
C THR A 399 18.61 -1.31 28.10
N LEU A 400 18.49 -1.70 29.36
CA LEU A 400 19.34 -1.27 30.45
C LEU A 400 20.34 -2.36 30.85
N PRO A 401 21.57 -2.00 31.28
CA PRO A 401 22.57 -2.95 31.76
C PRO A 401 22.24 -3.45 33.16
N HIS A 402 23.01 -4.41 33.62
CA HIS A 402 23.04 -4.81 35.04
C HIS A 402 23.36 -3.60 35.94
N GLY A 403 22.72 -3.55 37.09
CA GLY A 403 22.89 -2.44 38.04
C GLY A 403 21.99 -1.23 37.76
N ALA A 404 21.13 -1.31 36.75
CA ALA A 404 20.11 -0.31 36.49
C ALA A 404 18.72 -0.98 36.40
N GLY A 405 17.71 -0.29 36.92
CA GLY A 405 16.30 -0.70 36.85
C GLY A 405 15.49 0.30 36.02
N LEU A 406 14.55 -0.21 35.22
CA LEU A 406 13.63 0.59 34.43
C LEU A 406 12.45 1.02 35.30
N GLY A 407 12.18 2.33 35.32
CA GLY A 407 10.98 2.92 35.90
C GLY A 407 9.94 3.22 34.81
N GLU A 408 9.22 4.33 34.99
CA GLU A 408 8.19 4.76 34.05
C GLU A 408 8.79 5.11 32.70
N VAL A 409 8.10 4.65 31.62
CA VAL A 409 8.41 5.00 30.22
C VAL A 409 7.22 5.74 29.63
N SER A 410 7.49 6.88 28.99
CA SER A 410 6.48 7.74 28.36
C SER A 410 6.84 8.07 26.91
N GLY A 411 5.85 8.54 26.12
CA GLY A 411 6.02 8.92 24.72
C GLY A 411 5.69 7.84 23.71
N ALA A 412 5.44 6.59 24.14
CA ALA A 412 4.97 5.49 23.31
C ALA A 412 4.18 4.49 24.16
N ALA A 413 3.43 3.60 23.52
CA ALA A 413 2.79 2.47 24.18
C ALA A 413 3.84 1.37 24.42
N CYS A 414 4.17 1.07 25.68
CA CYS A 414 5.25 0.16 26.03
C CYS A 414 4.78 -0.98 26.92
N GLN A 415 5.35 -2.14 26.69
CA GLN A 415 5.46 -3.24 27.64
C GLN A 415 6.86 -3.22 28.23
N GLN A 416 7.00 -3.42 29.55
CA GLN A 416 8.30 -3.31 30.19
C GLN A 416 8.55 -4.43 31.18
N THR A 417 9.83 -4.79 31.30
CA THR A 417 10.41 -5.60 32.36
C THR A 417 11.25 -4.70 33.28
N SER A 418 11.96 -5.28 34.24
CA SER A 418 12.85 -4.52 35.11
C SER A 418 14.01 -3.84 34.38
N ARG A 419 14.36 -4.26 33.15
CA ARG A 419 15.51 -3.74 32.40
C ARG A 419 15.28 -3.50 30.90
N GLU A 420 14.10 -3.76 30.41
CA GLU A 420 13.77 -3.58 29.00
C GLU A 420 12.38 -3.00 28.82
N ALA A 421 12.24 -2.03 27.92
CA ALA A 421 10.97 -1.59 27.39
C ALA A 421 10.88 -1.91 25.91
N THR A 422 9.85 -2.63 25.51
CA THR A 422 9.46 -2.84 24.12
C THR A 422 8.23 -1.98 23.83
N CYS A 423 8.37 -1.03 22.94
CA CYS A 423 7.36 -0.02 22.66
C CYS A 423 6.93 -0.04 21.21
N VAL A 424 5.71 0.44 20.94
CA VAL A 424 5.22 0.73 19.60
C VAL A 424 4.97 2.24 19.50
N ILE A 425 5.70 2.88 18.58
CA ILE A 425 5.52 4.30 18.28
C ILE A 425 4.44 4.40 17.20
N GLY A 426 3.32 5.06 17.51
CA GLY A 426 2.17 5.10 16.62
C GLY A 426 2.46 5.71 15.24
N ALA A 427 3.27 6.77 15.16
CA ALA A 427 3.72 7.31 13.87
C ALA A 427 5.00 8.13 14.01
N VAL A 428 5.94 7.93 13.08
CA VAL A 428 7.15 8.76 12.89
C VAL A 428 7.07 9.40 11.52
N ARG A 429 7.07 10.74 11.47
CA ARG A 429 6.90 11.52 10.24
C ARG A 429 8.13 12.35 9.91
N PRO A 430 8.41 12.61 8.62
CA PRO A 430 9.45 13.54 8.21
C PRO A 430 9.31 14.89 8.92
N GLY A 431 10.39 15.36 9.54
CA GLY A 431 10.43 16.65 10.26
C GLY A 431 9.69 16.68 11.61
N ARG A 432 9.12 15.56 12.06
CA ARG A 432 8.41 15.45 13.35
C ARG A 432 8.98 14.30 14.18
N PRO A 433 10.09 14.51 14.90
CA PRO A 433 10.68 13.47 15.74
C PRO A 433 9.78 13.14 16.93
N VAL A 434 9.84 11.88 17.38
CA VAL A 434 9.15 11.40 18.57
C VAL A 434 10.15 11.22 19.69
N ARG A 435 9.81 11.70 20.89
CA ARG A 435 10.61 11.55 22.09
C ARG A 435 10.01 10.50 23.00
N ILE A 436 10.86 9.58 23.46
CA ILE A 436 10.52 8.54 24.43
C ILE A 436 11.42 8.78 25.64
N SER A 437 10.82 9.02 26.80
CA SER A 437 11.54 9.27 28.03
C SER A 437 11.35 8.08 28.98
N ALA A 438 12.46 7.63 29.57
CA ALA A 438 12.49 6.53 30.52
C ALA A 438 13.16 6.96 31.84
N ARG A 439 12.51 6.68 32.94
CA ARG A 439 13.14 6.81 34.26
C ARG A 439 14.07 5.61 34.49
N VAL A 440 15.30 5.86 34.84
CA VAL A 440 16.31 4.84 35.12
C VAL A 440 16.72 4.94 36.59
N ASN A 441 16.51 3.90 37.37
CA ASN A 441 16.91 3.79 38.75
C ASN A 441 18.32 3.19 38.77
N VAL A 442 19.28 3.91 39.32
CA VAL A 442 20.67 3.46 39.45
C VAL A 442 20.80 2.62 40.72
N GLY A 443 21.11 1.35 40.58
CA GLY A 443 21.26 0.46 41.72
C GLY A 443 22.43 0.81 42.62
N PRO A 444 22.44 0.36 43.90
CA PRO A 444 23.56 0.59 44.84
C PRO A 444 24.85 -0.06 44.32
N ASP A 445 24.78 -1.18 43.62
CA ASP A 445 25.90 -1.95 43.07
C ASP A 445 26.23 -1.58 41.63
N ALA A 446 25.69 -0.48 41.13
CA ALA A 446 25.90 -0.04 39.74
C ALA A 446 27.41 0.20 39.47
N GLY A 447 27.89 -0.22 38.30
CA GLY A 447 29.22 0.07 37.81
C GLY A 447 29.41 1.58 37.58
N ARG A 448 30.67 2.03 37.37
CA ARG A 448 30.98 3.45 37.11
C ARG A 448 30.30 4.02 35.87
N SER A 449 29.91 3.17 34.92
CA SER A 449 29.26 3.55 33.66
C SER A 449 28.20 2.52 33.29
N LEU A 450 27.01 3.01 33.04
CA LEU A 450 25.85 2.20 32.66
C LEU A 450 25.49 2.53 31.21
N PRO A 451 25.77 1.64 30.24
CA PRO A 451 25.36 1.83 28.85
C PRO A 451 23.86 1.50 28.69
N VAL A 452 23.09 2.49 28.31
CA VAL A 452 21.67 2.32 27.95
C VAL A 452 21.56 2.32 26.44
N THR A 453 20.94 1.27 25.87
CA THR A 453 20.81 1.11 24.43
C THR A 453 19.39 1.40 24.01
N ALA A 454 19.20 2.28 23.06
CA ALA A 454 17.95 2.55 22.37
C ALA A 454 18.03 2.02 20.92
N HIS A 455 17.04 1.29 20.48
CA HIS A 455 16.97 0.74 19.13
C HIS A 455 15.60 0.96 18.51
N VAL A 456 15.56 1.38 17.24
CA VAL A 456 14.35 1.50 16.44
C VAL A 456 14.44 0.54 15.25
N ALA A 457 13.40 -0.27 15.06
CA ALA A 457 13.38 -1.20 13.92
C ALA A 457 12.99 -0.47 12.64
N SER A 458 13.74 -0.73 11.57
CA SER A 458 13.49 -0.20 10.22
C SER A 458 13.22 -1.33 9.22
N THR A 459 12.89 -0.95 7.99
CA THR A 459 12.66 -1.89 6.89
C THR A 459 13.85 -1.97 5.94
N GLY A 460 13.81 -2.88 4.98
CA GLY A 460 14.80 -2.97 3.91
C GLY A 460 14.85 -1.77 2.95
N LEU A 461 14.01 -0.74 3.18
CA LEU A 461 14.08 0.55 2.47
C LEU A 461 14.99 1.56 3.18
N ASP A 462 15.44 1.26 4.40
CA ASP A 462 16.36 2.10 5.15
C ASP A 462 17.80 1.88 4.67
N PRO A 463 18.44 2.89 4.10
CA PRO A 463 19.80 2.77 3.57
C PRO A 463 20.87 2.77 4.66
N SER A 464 20.53 3.16 5.90
CA SER A 464 21.48 3.34 7.01
C SER A 464 20.95 2.77 8.32
N GLN A 465 21.00 1.45 8.46
CA GLN A 465 20.58 0.79 9.70
C GLN A 465 21.51 1.04 10.90
N ARG A 466 22.66 1.67 10.68
CA ARG A 466 23.64 1.96 11.76
C ARG A 466 23.15 3.05 12.70
N ASP A 467 22.37 4.01 12.22
CA ASP A 467 21.82 5.09 13.03
C ASP A 467 20.45 4.75 13.67
N ASN A 468 20.03 3.48 13.52
CA ASN A 468 18.86 2.92 14.20
C ASN A 468 19.16 2.45 15.62
N THR A 469 20.39 2.55 16.06
CA THR A 469 20.82 2.20 17.43
C THR A 469 21.64 3.33 18.00
N ALA A 470 21.30 3.71 19.23
CA ALA A 470 22.07 4.68 19.99
C ALA A 470 22.39 4.13 21.39
N VAL A 471 23.57 4.44 21.87
CA VAL A 471 23.99 4.10 23.23
C VAL A 471 24.34 5.36 23.99
N VAL A 472 23.65 5.61 25.10
CA VAL A 472 23.99 6.65 26.04
C VAL A 472 24.61 6.05 27.32
N ARG A 473 25.62 6.67 27.85
CA ARG A 473 26.31 6.18 29.06
C ARG A 473 25.97 7.05 30.24
N ILE A 474 25.36 6.47 31.26
CA ILE A 474 25.13 7.14 32.54
C ILE A 474 26.38 6.94 33.40
N THR A 475 27.09 8.02 33.67
CA THR A 475 28.20 8.01 34.65
C THR A 475 27.64 7.99 36.04
N THR A 476 28.16 7.13 36.92
CA THR A 476 27.69 7.00 38.29
C THR A 476 28.76 7.50 39.27
N ARG A 477 28.32 7.95 40.43
CA ARG A 477 29.16 8.30 41.58
C ARG A 477 28.65 7.61 42.86
N ARG A 478 29.51 7.41 43.83
CA ARG A 478 29.16 6.89 45.15
C ARG A 478 28.29 7.88 45.90
#